data_59d033da002e430177ab7c8cfa06a3d2
#
_entry.id   59d033da002e430177ab7c8cfa06a3d2
#
_cell.length_a   1.000
_cell.length_b   1.000
_cell.length_c   1.000
_cell.angle_alpha   90.00
_cell.angle_beta   90.00
_cell.angle_gamma   90.00
#
_symmetry.space_group_name_H-M   'P 1'
#
loop_
_entity.id
_entity.type
_entity.pdbx_description
1 polymer ?
#
loop_
_entity_poly.entity_id
_entity_poly.type
_entity_poly.pdbx_seq_one_letter_code
_entity_poly.pdbx_strand_id
1 'polypeptide(L)'
;MKVGFARVSTKEQDLNIQLSKLDAHGCEKIFQGKQSGASVRNEEKLKELIDFIREGDEVIVTRLDRLGRSLKSILEAIESIHKKGACLNIIDGSLNTKNDNPFATAMINLCGVFAQLERDLIKARTTEGREEAKAKGKHMGRLPALSDKQAKELYKDKLNGESISALAKKYSVSRPTVHRTIERMEQKK
;
A
#
# COMPACT_ATOMS: atom_id res chain seq x y z
N MET A 1 29.17 -7.51 -7.44
CA MET A 1 28.56 -7.38 -8.78
C MET A 1 27.77 -6.06 -8.83
N LYS A 2 27.70 -5.40 -10.01
CA LYS A 2 26.88 -4.20 -10.20
C LYS A 2 25.56 -4.54 -10.88
N VAL A 3 24.45 -4.25 -10.24
CA VAL A 3 23.11 -4.60 -10.71
C VAL A 3 22.28 -3.35 -10.90
N GLY A 4 21.86 -3.08 -12.13
CA GLY A 4 21.05 -1.91 -12.48
C GLY A 4 19.55 -2.16 -12.32
N PHE A 5 18.81 -1.12 -11.95
CA PHE A 5 17.34 -1.10 -12.01
C PHE A 5 16.85 0.11 -12.79
N ALA A 6 16.03 -0.16 -13.80
CA ALA A 6 15.40 0.86 -14.63
C ALA A 6 13.87 0.73 -14.62
N ARG A 7 13.18 1.86 -14.50
CA ARG A 7 11.72 1.90 -14.52
C ARG A 7 11.22 3.10 -15.31
N VAL A 8 10.24 2.90 -16.18
CA VAL A 8 9.60 3.99 -16.92
C VAL A 8 8.17 4.20 -16.48
N SER A 9 7.73 5.44 -16.57
CA SER A 9 6.34 5.81 -16.30
C SER A 9 5.50 5.93 -17.58
N THR A 10 6.02 6.42 -18.73
CA THR A 10 5.20 6.63 -19.95
C THR A 10 5.96 6.83 -21.26
N LYS A 11 7.27 7.05 -21.25
CA LYS A 11 8.01 7.35 -22.50
C LYS A 11 9.18 6.39 -22.70
N GLU A 12 9.22 5.68 -23.82
CA GLU A 12 10.33 4.78 -24.19
C GLU A 12 11.68 5.49 -24.25
N GLN A 13 11.71 6.77 -24.63
CA GLN A 13 12.95 7.58 -24.64
C GLN A 13 13.61 7.66 -23.27
N ASP A 14 12.82 7.74 -22.17
CA ASP A 14 13.36 7.83 -20.82
C ASP A 14 13.99 6.50 -20.37
N LEU A 15 13.55 5.36 -20.89
CA LEU A 15 14.15 4.06 -20.61
C LEU A 15 15.53 3.94 -21.26
N ASN A 16 15.69 4.31 -22.52
CA ASN A 16 16.95 4.20 -23.22
C ASN A 16 18.06 5.06 -22.58
N ILE A 17 17.70 6.25 -22.10
CA ILE A 17 18.61 7.13 -21.36
C ILE A 17 19.03 6.46 -20.03
N GLN A 18 18.11 5.84 -19.32
CA GLN A 18 18.44 5.13 -18.08
C GLN A 18 19.35 3.93 -18.34
N LEU A 19 19.04 3.13 -19.36
CA LEU A 19 19.86 1.97 -19.71
C LEU A 19 21.29 2.39 -20.11
N SER A 20 21.44 3.41 -20.94
CA SER A 20 22.76 3.93 -21.33
C SER A 20 23.57 4.42 -20.12
N LYS A 21 22.91 5.08 -19.14
CA LYS A 21 23.58 5.50 -17.91
C LYS A 21 24.02 4.30 -17.04
N LEU A 22 23.17 3.30 -16.91
CA LEU A 22 23.46 2.09 -16.14
C LEU A 22 24.59 1.27 -16.77
N ASP A 23 24.57 1.12 -18.10
CA ASP A 23 25.65 0.46 -18.85
C ASP A 23 26.98 1.21 -18.69
N ALA A 24 26.96 2.55 -18.79
CA ALA A 24 28.17 3.39 -18.60
C ALA A 24 28.74 3.27 -17.16
N HIS A 25 27.91 2.92 -16.16
CA HIS A 25 28.37 2.65 -14.79
C HIS A 25 28.82 1.20 -14.58
N GLY A 26 28.82 0.40 -15.63
CA GLY A 26 29.31 -0.99 -15.64
C GLY A 26 28.36 -1.96 -14.96
N CYS A 27 27.04 -1.78 -15.10
CA CYS A 27 26.07 -2.75 -14.63
C CYS A 27 26.18 -4.05 -15.41
N GLU A 28 26.46 -5.15 -14.73
CA GLU A 28 26.59 -6.49 -15.31
C GLU A 28 25.21 -7.12 -15.63
N LYS A 29 24.18 -6.69 -14.92
CA LYS A 29 22.80 -7.09 -15.13
C LYS A 29 21.86 -5.93 -14.85
N ILE A 30 20.84 -5.74 -15.70
CA ILE A 30 19.86 -4.69 -15.54
C ILE A 30 18.45 -5.28 -15.49
N PHE A 31 17.72 -5.01 -14.42
CA PHE A 31 16.31 -5.33 -14.28
C PHE A 31 15.47 -4.19 -14.79
N GLN A 32 14.57 -4.47 -15.74
CA GLN A 32 13.72 -3.44 -16.36
C GLN A 32 12.25 -3.70 -16.03
N GLY A 33 11.58 -2.72 -15.45
CA GLY A 33 10.12 -2.69 -15.39
C GLY A 33 9.55 -2.15 -16.68
N LYS A 34 8.89 -2.98 -17.51
CA LYS A 34 8.14 -2.48 -18.69
C LYS A 34 6.77 -1.94 -18.26
N GLN A 35 6.39 -0.84 -18.89
CA GLN A 35 5.09 -0.25 -18.73
C GLN A 35 4.12 -0.79 -19.78
N SER A 36 3.23 -1.65 -19.37
CA SER A 36 1.88 -1.73 -19.92
C SER A 36 0.95 -2.13 -18.76
N GLY A 37 0.22 -1.15 -18.27
CA GLY A 37 -0.93 -1.37 -17.41
C GLY A 37 -0.65 -2.03 -16.08
N ALA A 38 0.17 -1.49 -15.20
CA ALA A 38 0.00 -1.61 -13.77
C ALA A 38 1.29 -1.51 -12.94
N SER A 39 1.14 -0.88 -11.83
CA SER A 39 2.02 -0.84 -10.66
C SER A 39 2.60 -2.20 -10.26
N VAL A 40 1.86 -3.27 -10.42
CA VAL A 40 2.19 -4.63 -10.00
C VAL A 40 3.49 -5.15 -10.67
N ARG A 41 3.66 -5.00 -11.98
CA ARG A 41 4.84 -5.52 -12.69
C ARG A 41 6.16 -4.84 -12.33
N ASN A 42 6.13 -3.56 -11.95
CA ASN A 42 7.35 -2.86 -11.53
C ASN A 42 7.78 -3.31 -10.12
N GLU A 43 6.83 -3.58 -9.25
CA GLU A 43 7.08 -4.13 -7.91
C GLU A 43 7.61 -5.57 -8.00
N GLU A 44 7.07 -6.38 -8.92
CA GLU A 44 7.58 -7.73 -9.21
C GLU A 44 9.03 -7.69 -9.68
N LYS A 45 9.39 -6.79 -10.61
CA LYS A 45 10.77 -6.66 -11.12
C LYS A 45 11.74 -6.13 -10.07
N LEU A 46 11.31 -5.24 -9.20
CA LEU A 46 12.11 -4.82 -8.06
C LEU A 46 12.32 -5.98 -7.07
N LYS A 47 11.29 -6.76 -6.84
CA LYS A 47 11.38 -7.97 -6.01
C LYS A 47 12.32 -9.00 -6.61
N GLU A 48 12.24 -9.27 -7.93
CA GLU A 48 13.19 -10.15 -8.62
C GLU A 48 14.64 -9.67 -8.46
N LEU A 49 14.87 -8.35 -8.52
CA LEU A 49 16.19 -7.78 -8.27
C LEU A 49 16.63 -8.03 -6.83
N ILE A 50 15.76 -7.74 -5.85
CA ILE A 50 16.07 -7.94 -4.42
C ILE A 50 16.32 -9.41 -4.11
N ASP A 51 15.59 -10.33 -4.74
CA ASP A 51 15.82 -11.77 -4.59
C ASP A 51 17.14 -12.23 -5.24
N PHE A 52 17.56 -11.56 -6.30
CA PHE A 52 18.77 -11.89 -7.07
C PHE A 52 20.05 -11.40 -6.40
N ILE A 53 20.08 -10.22 -5.79
CA ILE A 53 21.27 -9.61 -5.19
C ILE A 53 21.78 -10.40 -3.98
N ARG A 54 23.08 -10.28 -3.73
CA ARG A 54 23.80 -10.93 -2.63
C ARG A 54 24.60 -9.90 -1.85
N GLU A 55 25.17 -10.34 -0.73
CA GLU A 55 26.09 -9.55 0.06
C GLU A 55 27.27 -9.05 -0.78
N GLY A 56 27.60 -7.77 -0.63
CA GLY A 56 28.66 -7.10 -1.37
C GLY A 56 28.26 -6.61 -2.78
N ASP A 57 27.04 -6.90 -3.26
CA ASP A 57 26.56 -6.38 -4.52
C ASP A 57 26.22 -4.88 -4.41
N GLU A 58 26.26 -4.19 -5.56
CA GLU A 58 25.90 -2.77 -5.67
C GLU A 58 24.69 -2.59 -6.59
N VAL A 59 23.57 -2.18 -6.01
CA VAL A 59 22.37 -1.83 -6.76
C VAL A 59 22.49 -0.40 -7.26
N ILE A 60 22.37 -0.21 -8.58
CA ILE A 60 22.52 1.11 -9.22
C ILE A 60 21.20 1.54 -9.83
N VAL A 61 20.79 2.76 -9.50
CA VAL A 61 19.60 3.41 -10.10
C VAL A 61 19.98 4.81 -10.58
N THR A 62 19.30 5.29 -11.61
CA THR A 62 19.55 6.65 -12.09
C THR A 62 19.02 7.68 -11.10
N ARG A 63 17.86 7.45 -10.52
CA ARG A 63 17.21 8.35 -9.55
C ARG A 63 16.46 7.55 -8.50
N LEU A 64 16.31 8.14 -7.33
CA LEU A 64 15.65 7.50 -6.19
C LEU A 64 14.18 7.12 -6.44
N ASP A 65 13.46 7.95 -7.22
CA ASP A 65 12.07 7.71 -7.60
C ASP A 65 11.88 6.48 -8.52
N ARG A 66 12.96 5.86 -8.99
CA ARG A 66 12.91 4.59 -9.72
C ARG A 66 12.59 3.40 -8.80
N LEU A 67 12.99 3.44 -7.55
CA LEU A 67 12.74 2.37 -6.57
C LEU A 67 11.28 2.28 -6.10
N GLY A 68 10.52 3.38 -6.16
CA GLY A 68 9.14 3.37 -5.68
C GLY A 68 8.32 4.58 -6.16
N ARG A 69 7.01 4.54 -5.92
CA ARG A 69 6.07 5.64 -6.24
C ARG A 69 5.73 6.50 -5.02
N SER A 70 6.01 6.01 -3.84
CA SER A 70 5.83 6.70 -2.59
C SER A 70 7.12 6.64 -1.79
N LEU A 71 7.31 7.60 -0.90
CA LEU A 71 8.48 7.60 -0.02
C LEU A 71 8.56 6.29 0.80
N LYS A 72 7.41 5.77 1.24
CA LYS A 72 7.32 4.48 1.94
C LYS A 72 7.90 3.35 1.10
N SER A 73 7.46 3.18 -0.15
CA SER A 73 7.94 2.08 -1.01
C SER A 73 9.42 2.20 -1.35
N ILE A 74 9.94 3.43 -1.46
CA ILE A 74 11.37 3.69 -1.65
C ILE A 74 12.18 3.23 -0.43
N LEU A 75 11.74 3.60 0.77
CA LEU A 75 12.41 3.21 2.01
C LEU A 75 12.40 1.70 2.23
N GLU A 76 11.27 1.04 1.98
CA GLU A 76 11.14 -0.42 2.05
C GLU A 76 12.10 -1.13 1.07
N ALA A 77 12.27 -0.57 -0.14
CA ALA A 77 13.23 -1.08 -1.12
C ALA A 77 14.67 -0.93 -0.64
N ILE A 78 15.04 0.24 -0.13
CA ILE A 78 16.39 0.52 0.42
C ILE A 78 16.69 -0.43 1.59
N GLU A 79 15.76 -0.56 2.52
CA GLU A 79 15.90 -1.46 3.67
C GLU A 79 16.09 -2.92 3.23
N SER A 80 15.34 -3.35 2.21
CA SER A 80 15.44 -4.70 1.66
C SER A 80 16.79 -4.96 0.99
N ILE A 81 17.34 -3.96 0.27
CA ILE A 81 18.68 -4.02 -0.33
C ILE A 81 19.74 -4.14 0.77
N HIS A 82 19.66 -3.31 1.80
CA HIS A 82 20.63 -3.35 2.91
C HIS A 82 20.53 -4.64 3.74
N LYS A 83 19.33 -5.20 3.95
CA LYS A 83 19.15 -6.51 4.60
C LYS A 83 19.83 -7.66 3.88
N LYS A 84 20.02 -7.54 2.55
CA LYS A 84 20.78 -8.50 1.76
C LYS A 84 22.30 -8.28 1.83
N GLY A 85 22.78 -7.28 2.57
CA GLY A 85 24.19 -6.90 2.63
C GLY A 85 24.68 -6.20 1.36
N ALA A 86 23.77 -5.73 0.51
CA ALA A 86 24.08 -4.97 -0.70
C ALA A 86 24.01 -3.46 -0.42
N CYS A 87 24.66 -2.66 -1.26
CA CYS A 87 24.63 -1.21 -1.19
C CYS A 87 23.83 -0.61 -2.35
N LEU A 88 23.35 0.63 -2.16
CA LEU A 88 22.61 1.40 -3.16
C LEU A 88 23.48 2.56 -3.67
N ASN A 89 23.51 2.73 -5.00
CA ASN A 89 24.17 3.84 -5.68
C ASN A 89 23.16 4.58 -6.58
N ILE A 90 23.04 5.88 -6.41
CA ILE A 90 22.14 6.76 -7.16
C ILE A 90 22.98 7.70 -8.02
N ILE A 91 22.89 7.53 -9.34
CA ILE A 91 23.73 8.26 -10.31
C ILE A 91 23.45 9.77 -10.26
N ASP A 92 22.20 10.16 -10.48
CA ASP A 92 21.79 11.58 -10.62
C ASP A 92 21.75 12.33 -9.28
N GLY A 93 22.02 11.67 -8.17
CA GLY A 93 22.09 12.28 -6.82
C GLY A 93 23.44 12.17 -6.16
N SER A 94 24.43 11.56 -6.83
CA SER A 94 25.76 11.26 -6.28
C SER A 94 25.71 10.65 -4.87
N LEU A 95 24.69 9.85 -4.60
CA LEU A 95 24.44 9.20 -3.32
C LEU A 95 24.83 7.74 -3.40
N ASN A 96 25.84 7.33 -2.65
CA ASN A 96 26.27 5.94 -2.55
C ASN A 96 26.29 5.51 -1.08
N THR A 97 25.61 4.41 -0.77
CA THR A 97 25.53 3.88 0.60
C THR A 97 26.67 2.89 0.93
N LYS A 98 27.60 2.65 -0.01
CA LYS A 98 28.72 1.70 0.13
C LYS A 98 29.80 2.13 1.16
N ASN A 99 29.93 3.41 1.39
CA ASN A 99 31.06 3.96 2.16
C ASN A 99 30.55 4.54 3.46
N ASP A 100 29.89 3.84 4.34
CA ASP A 100 29.45 4.38 5.64
C ASP A 100 29.27 5.92 5.65
N ASN A 101 28.71 6.44 4.54
CA ASN A 101 28.56 7.86 4.36
C ASN A 101 27.51 8.38 5.36
N PRO A 102 27.91 9.05 6.43
CA PRO A 102 26.98 9.50 7.46
C PRO A 102 25.88 10.38 6.90
N PHE A 103 26.17 11.12 5.82
CA PHE A 103 25.21 11.96 5.12
C PHE A 103 24.15 11.14 4.39
N ALA A 104 24.54 10.05 3.70
CA ALA A 104 23.58 9.16 3.05
C ALA A 104 22.64 8.49 4.07
N THR A 105 23.19 8.00 5.17
CA THR A 105 22.43 7.44 6.29
C THR A 105 21.49 8.47 6.90
N ALA A 106 21.97 9.69 7.15
CA ALA A 106 21.16 10.79 7.68
C ALA A 106 20.01 11.16 6.73
N MET A 107 20.26 11.23 5.42
CA MET A 107 19.22 11.49 4.40
C MET A 107 18.15 10.41 4.37
N ILE A 108 18.51 9.12 4.43
CA ILE A 108 17.57 8.01 4.49
C ILE A 108 16.72 8.09 5.76
N ASN A 109 17.34 8.37 6.91
CA ASN A 109 16.64 8.52 8.18
C ASN A 109 15.66 9.72 8.14
N LEU A 110 16.09 10.85 7.58
CA LEU A 110 15.24 12.03 7.41
C LEU A 110 14.05 11.74 6.51
N CYS A 111 14.26 11.05 5.39
CA CYS A 111 13.18 10.57 4.53
C CYS A 111 12.20 9.66 5.30
N GLY A 112 12.69 8.80 6.18
CA GLY A 112 11.87 7.95 7.05
C GLY A 112 10.97 8.76 7.99
N VAL A 113 11.52 9.82 8.60
CA VAL A 113 10.77 10.73 9.47
C VAL A 113 9.68 11.47 8.68
N PHE A 114 9.99 11.99 7.49
CA PHE A 114 8.99 12.63 6.63
C PHE A 114 7.86 11.66 6.19
N ALA A 115 8.20 10.43 5.85
CA ALA A 115 7.20 9.42 5.50
C ALA A 115 6.29 9.07 6.68
N GLN A 116 6.80 9.10 7.90
CA GLN A 116 6.00 8.91 9.11
C GLN A 116 5.09 10.11 9.35
N LEU A 117 5.62 11.32 9.26
CA LEU A 117 4.86 12.56 9.42
C LEU A 117 3.70 12.64 8.42
N GLU A 118 3.94 12.32 7.14
CA GLU A 118 2.88 12.29 6.12
C GLU A 118 1.74 11.33 6.49
N ARG A 119 2.09 10.11 6.95
CA ARG A 119 1.09 9.13 7.42
C ARG A 119 0.28 9.65 8.60
N ASP A 120 0.93 10.28 9.56
CA ASP A 120 0.28 10.80 10.75
C ASP A 120 -0.67 11.97 10.41
N LEU A 121 -0.27 12.85 9.49
CA LEU A 121 -1.14 13.91 8.97
C LEU A 121 -2.36 13.38 8.22
N ILE A 122 -2.19 12.36 7.37
CA ILE A 122 -3.32 11.70 6.67
C ILE A 122 -4.26 11.05 7.69
N LYS A 123 -3.72 10.37 8.70
CA LYS A 123 -4.51 9.74 9.77
C LYS A 123 -5.29 10.79 10.56
N ALA A 124 -4.65 11.89 10.95
CA ALA A 124 -5.29 12.98 11.68
C ALA A 124 -6.48 13.55 10.87
N ARG A 125 -6.26 13.97 9.62
CA ARG A 125 -7.32 14.48 8.73
C ARG A 125 -8.47 13.48 8.54
N THR A 126 -8.14 12.19 8.40
CA THR A 126 -9.15 11.14 8.22
C THR A 126 -9.96 10.95 9.49
N THR A 127 -9.34 11.04 10.67
CA THR A 127 -10.01 10.93 11.96
C THR A 127 -10.95 12.12 12.18
N GLU A 128 -10.47 13.33 11.99
CA GLU A 128 -11.28 14.55 12.07
C GLU A 128 -12.51 14.49 11.13
N GLY A 129 -12.29 14.13 9.87
CA GLY A 129 -13.38 13.98 8.89
C GLY A 129 -14.40 12.90 9.27
N ARG A 130 -13.96 11.82 9.93
CA ARG A 130 -14.85 10.77 10.46
C ARG A 130 -15.66 11.28 11.66
N GLU A 131 -15.04 11.99 12.58
CA GLU A 131 -15.71 12.56 13.74
C GLU A 131 -16.76 13.60 13.31
N GLU A 132 -16.41 14.46 12.37
CA GLU A 132 -17.34 15.44 11.80
C GLU A 132 -18.52 14.76 11.07
N ALA A 133 -18.25 13.72 10.28
CA ALA A 133 -19.29 12.95 9.61
C ALA A 133 -20.21 12.24 10.60
N LYS A 134 -19.65 11.70 11.70
CA LYS A 134 -20.39 11.08 12.80
C LYS A 134 -21.25 12.11 13.54
N ALA A 135 -20.71 13.29 13.82
CA ALA A 135 -21.46 14.38 14.43
C ALA A 135 -22.64 14.85 13.57
N LYS A 136 -22.47 14.80 12.24
CA LYS A 136 -23.55 15.07 11.25
C LYS A 136 -24.52 13.88 11.06
N GLY A 137 -24.42 12.82 11.87
CA GLY A 137 -25.31 11.66 11.81
C GLY A 137 -25.07 10.74 10.59
N LYS A 138 -23.97 10.89 9.85
CA LYS A 138 -23.67 10.02 8.73
C LYS A 138 -23.29 8.61 9.23
N HIS A 139 -23.93 7.60 8.65
CA HIS A 139 -23.61 6.21 8.94
C HIS A 139 -22.18 5.90 8.51
N MET A 140 -21.39 5.33 9.42
CA MET A 140 -20.01 4.93 9.17
C MET A 140 -19.92 3.41 8.97
N GLY A 141 -19.37 3.01 7.86
CA GLY A 141 -19.19 1.59 7.50
C GLY A 141 -20.27 1.07 6.54
N ARG A 142 -20.38 -0.28 6.47
CA ARG A 142 -21.37 -0.93 5.60
C ARG A 142 -22.78 -0.65 6.08
N LEU A 143 -23.63 -0.20 5.18
CA LEU A 143 -25.06 0.01 5.49
C LEU A 143 -25.69 -1.28 6.02
N PRO A 144 -26.63 -1.17 7.00
CA PRO A 144 -27.40 -2.32 7.45
C PRO A 144 -28.09 -3.00 6.29
N ALA A 145 -28.14 -4.34 6.30
CA ALA A 145 -28.81 -5.12 5.26
C ALA A 145 -30.33 -4.92 5.23
N LEU A 146 -30.89 -4.45 6.34
CA LEU A 146 -32.32 -4.13 6.50
C LEU A 146 -32.46 -2.68 6.93
N SER A 147 -33.42 -1.97 6.34
CA SER A 147 -33.85 -0.66 6.79
C SER A 147 -34.50 -0.74 8.19
N ASP A 148 -34.61 0.38 8.89
CA ASP A 148 -35.25 0.39 10.23
C ASP A 148 -36.72 -0.04 10.17
N LYS A 149 -37.43 0.23 9.07
CA LYS A 149 -38.80 -0.23 8.85
C LYS A 149 -38.83 -1.77 8.73
N GLN A 150 -37.99 -2.35 7.87
CA GLN A 150 -37.87 -3.79 7.70
C GLN A 150 -37.43 -4.49 8.98
N ALA A 151 -36.51 -3.90 9.75
CA ALA A 151 -36.07 -4.44 11.03
C ALA A 151 -37.21 -4.52 12.05
N LYS A 152 -38.07 -3.48 12.12
CA LYS A 152 -39.27 -3.49 12.98
C LYS A 152 -40.30 -4.54 12.54
N GLU A 153 -40.52 -4.68 11.23
CA GLU A 153 -41.43 -5.69 10.68
C GLU A 153 -40.91 -7.11 10.95
N LEU A 154 -39.62 -7.35 10.72
CA LEU A 154 -38.99 -8.64 11.05
C LEU A 154 -39.13 -9.00 12.53
N TYR A 155 -38.93 -8.04 13.43
CA TYR A 155 -39.08 -8.24 14.85
C TYR A 155 -40.54 -8.56 15.24
N LYS A 156 -41.52 -7.89 14.61
CA LYS A 156 -42.94 -8.17 14.79
C LYS A 156 -43.31 -9.60 14.31
N ASP A 157 -42.81 -9.97 13.15
CA ASP A 157 -43.02 -11.31 12.60
C ASP A 157 -42.41 -12.41 13.52
N LYS A 158 -41.25 -12.13 14.13
CA LYS A 158 -40.66 -13.00 15.12
C LYS A 158 -41.53 -13.17 16.34
N LEU A 159 -42.13 -12.10 16.86
CA LEU A 159 -43.09 -12.16 17.99
C LEU A 159 -44.38 -12.94 17.64
N ASN A 160 -44.76 -12.95 16.37
CA ASN A 160 -45.89 -13.74 15.85
C ASN A 160 -45.56 -15.22 15.65
N GLY A 161 -44.33 -15.67 16.04
CA GLY A 161 -43.95 -17.08 16.03
C GLY A 161 -43.20 -17.55 14.76
N GLU A 162 -42.88 -16.65 13.81
CA GLU A 162 -42.12 -17.05 12.62
C GLU A 162 -40.74 -17.59 12.96
N SER A 163 -40.29 -18.63 12.29
CA SER A 163 -38.98 -19.23 12.48
C SER A 163 -37.86 -18.38 11.87
N ILE A 164 -36.65 -18.42 12.47
CA ILE A 164 -35.48 -17.74 11.94
C ILE A 164 -35.21 -18.05 10.46
N SER A 165 -35.47 -19.30 10.06
CA SER A 165 -35.29 -19.75 8.66
C SER A 165 -36.32 -19.13 7.72
N ALA A 166 -37.56 -18.99 8.16
CA ALA A 166 -38.62 -18.32 7.39
C ALA A 166 -38.33 -16.83 7.24
N LEU A 167 -37.95 -16.16 8.33
CA LEU A 167 -37.57 -14.75 8.34
C LEU A 167 -36.34 -14.48 7.43
N ALA A 168 -35.33 -15.33 7.46
CA ALA A 168 -34.16 -15.20 6.59
C ALA A 168 -34.53 -15.25 5.10
N LYS A 169 -35.46 -16.15 4.74
CA LYS A 169 -35.99 -16.26 3.37
C LYS A 169 -36.87 -15.07 3.00
N LYS A 170 -37.80 -14.67 3.86
CA LYS A 170 -38.77 -13.58 3.65
C LYS A 170 -38.06 -12.25 3.40
N TYR A 171 -37.00 -11.94 4.18
CA TYR A 171 -36.27 -10.69 4.08
C TYR A 171 -35.00 -10.77 3.23
N SER A 172 -34.72 -11.92 2.60
CA SER A 172 -33.54 -12.16 1.73
C SER A 172 -32.21 -11.83 2.43
N VAL A 173 -32.09 -12.22 3.71
CA VAL A 173 -30.89 -12.01 4.53
C VAL A 173 -30.40 -13.32 5.14
N SER A 174 -29.16 -13.34 5.60
CA SER A 174 -28.62 -14.51 6.29
C SER A 174 -29.23 -14.70 7.68
N ARG A 175 -29.29 -15.95 8.19
CA ARG A 175 -29.75 -16.25 9.55
C ARG A 175 -28.99 -15.45 10.63
N PRO A 176 -27.66 -15.29 10.57
CA PRO A 176 -26.94 -14.40 11.50
C PRO A 176 -27.42 -12.94 11.46
N THR A 177 -27.83 -12.45 10.27
CA THR A 177 -28.39 -11.09 10.14
C THR A 177 -29.73 -10.99 10.85
N VAL A 178 -30.58 -12.02 10.76
CA VAL A 178 -31.85 -12.07 11.49
C VAL A 178 -31.62 -12.01 13.01
N HIS A 179 -30.71 -12.85 13.54
CA HIS A 179 -30.37 -12.86 14.97
C HIS A 179 -29.88 -11.49 15.45
N ARG A 180 -28.91 -10.89 14.79
CA ARG A 180 -28.40 -9.55 15.14
C ARG A 180 -29.48 -8.47 15.08
N THR A 181 -30.43 -8.60 14.16
CA THR A 181 -31.53 -7.64 14.03
C THR A 181 -32.48 -7.76 15.20
N ILE A 182 -32.82 -8.97 15.63
CA ILE A 182 -33.67 -9.24 16.81
C ILE A 182 -33.00 -8.68 18.06
N GLU A 183 -31.76 -9.07 18.34
CA GLU A 183 -30.98 -8.57 19.50
C GLU A 183 -30.93 -7.03 19.55
N ARG A 184 -30.67 -6.38 18.38
CA ARG A 184 -30.66 -4.92 18.29
C ARG A 184 -32.03 -4.30 18.62
N MET A 185 -33.11 -4.95 18.26
CA MET A 185 -34.46 -4.46 18.52
C MET A 185 -34.87 -4.67 19.97
N GLU A 186 -34.39 -5.72 20.62
CA GLU A 186 -34.59 -5.98 22.06
C GLU A 186 -33.87 -4.98 22.95
N GLN A 187 -32.62 -4.58 22.55
CA GLN A 187 -31.84 -3.57 23.26
C GLN A 187 -32.36 -2.13 23.11
N LYS A 188 -33.25 -1.88 22.15
CA LYS A 188 -33.87 -0.55 21.92
C LYS A 188 -35.22 -0.37 22.63
N LYS A 189 -35.69 -1.37 23.37
CA LYS A 189 -36.86 -1.29 24.27
C LYS A 189 -36.43 -0.83 25.65
#